data_31e44ba2525f17fa0168d3807f1f3498
#
_entry.id   31e44ba2525f17fa0168d3807f1f3498
#
_cell.length_a   1.000
_cell.length_b   1.000
_cell.length_c   1.000
_cell.angle_alpha   90.00
_cell.angle_beta   90.00
_cell.angle_gamma   90.00
#
_symmetry.space_group_name_H-M   'P 1'
#
loop_
_entity.id
_entity.type
_entity.pdbx_description
1 polymer ?
#
loop_
_entity_poly.entity_id
_entity_poly.type
_entity_poly.pdbx_seq_one_letter_code
_entity_poly.pdbx_strand_id
1 'polypeptide(L)'
;MAQYEVNVEQMGSYTGIVLVNPEQKSAAYPVFNLDRAMERLQFIDTEEEVAELLAGSMNRFIQAAPQSNIDIEGLREKLSSYEAAKPYIFMDAVSHNYSNDRAVVYEKNGMKFVPKLMVSNGTQERSVSLIPKEWLLRQGISEERLIQDAISNTANVTSVSINSMSDIFSNMNADFEISAMPETMLVVTNANKTGGASLILDDNVRQRVSELYGGNDFFVIPSSIHEVITLPVGNTILSPASTFSPFQPDSETLQSIMEMVSEVNETLEDEEILGYSVSIYDADKHELEKGTEYCINKQIDKVRNLRINELKEMGEIQPDIKPDNDNPKL
;
A
#
# COMPACT_ATOMS: atom_id res chain seq x y z
N MET A 1 -16.29 28.81 26.14
CA MET A 1 -15.54 28.40 24.94
C MET A 1 -14.13 28.14 25.40
N ALA A 2 -13.58 26.95 25.17
CA ALA A 2 -12.17 26.68 25.44
C ALA A 2 -11.34 27.63 24.56
N GLN A 3 -10.40 28.32 25.19
CA GLN A 3 -9.55 29.29 24.50
C GLN A 3 -8.33 28.51 24.00
N TYR A 4 -8.26 28.23 22.70
CA TYR A 4 -7.11 27.57 22.08
C TYR A 4 -6.01 28.61 21.82
N GLU A 5 -4.78 28.22 22.09
CA GLU A 5 -3.60 28.89 21.54
C GLU A 5 -3.38 28.38 20.12
N VAL A 6 -3.18 29.30 19.18
CA VAL A 6 -3.03 29.00 17.75
C VAL A 6 -1.56 29.24 17.37
N ASN A 7 -0.88 28.18 16.99
CA ASN A 7 0.48 28.25 16.48
C ASN A 7 0.49 27.86 15.00
N VAL A 8 1.23 28.63 14.19
CA VAL A 8 1.44 28.29 12.77
C VAL A 8 2.82 27.66 12.64
N GLU A 9 2.87 26.42 12.13
CA GLU A 9 4.11 25.65 12.01
C GLU A 9 4.24 25.05 10.62
N GLN A 10 5.49 24.98 10.12
CA GLN A 10 5.78 24.26 8.89
C GLN A 10 5.85 22.75 9.17
N MET A 11 4.91 21.99 8.62
CA MET A 11 4.72 20.56 8.84
C MET A 11 5.36 19.70 7.73
N GLY A 12 6.60 20.04 7.33
CA GLY A 12 7.25 19.39 6.18
C GLY A 12 6.74 19.95 4.85
N SER A 13 5.80 19.30 4.19
CA SER A 13 5.28 19.70 2.88
C SER A 13 4.16 20.75 2.92
N TYR A 14 3.60 21.07 4.09
CA TYR A 14 2.49 22.02 4.21
C TYR A 14 2.59 22.88 5.46
N THR A 15 1.87 24.00 5.46
CA THR A 15 1.71 24.88 6.62
C THR A 15 0.55 24.37 7.48
N GLY A 16 0.84 24.08 8.75
CA GLY A 16 -0.13 23.60 9.73
C GLY A 16 -0.52 24.66 10.75
N ILE A 17 -1.77 24.71 11.14
CA ILE A 17 -2.24 25.44 12.32
C ILE A 17 -2.40 24.42 13.45
N VAL A 18 -1.54 24.53 14.47
CA VAL A 18 -1.57 23.70 15.67
C VAL A 18 -2.48 24.36 16.70
N LEU A 19 -3.50 23.63 17.15
CA LEU A 19 -4.47 24.11 18.13
C LEU A 19 -4.13 23.52 19.51
N VAL A 20 -3.56 24.33 20.37
CA VAL A 20 -3.16 23.95 21.72
C VAL A 20 -4.27 24.33 22.70
N ASN A 21 -4.85 23.35 23.40
CA ASN A 21 -5.71 23.62 24.53
C ASN A 21 -4.86 23.76 25.80
N PRO A 22 -4.71 24.95 26.40
CA PRO A 22 -3.84 25.17 27.57
C PRO A 22 -4.34 24.43 28.81
N GLU A 23 -5.62 24.10 28.89
CA GLU A 23 -6.20 23.35 30.01
C GLU A 23 -5.96 21.82 29.87
N GLN A 24 -5.64 21.36 28.66
CA GLN A 24 -5.44 19.95 28.34
C GLN A 24 -3.98 19.72 27.97
N LYS A 25 -3.19 19.21 28.91
CA LYS A 25 -1.81 18.77 28.63
C LYS A 25 -1.85 17.50 27.79
N SER A 26 -1.97 17.66 26.48
CA SER A 26 -1.92 16.54 25.53
C SER A 26 -0.51 16.42 24.94
N ALA A 27 -0.06 15.20 24.67
CA ALA A 27 1.19 14.96 23.95
C ALA A 27 1.01 15.10 22.42
N ALA A 28 -0.22 15.20 21.95
CA ALA A 28 -0.55 15.42 20.56
C ALA A 28 -1.63 16.50 20.46
N TYR A 29 -1.41 17.43 19.55
CA TYR A 29 -2.37 18.49 19.25
C TYR A 29 -2.89 18.27 17.83
N PRO A 30 -4.19 18.54 17.58
CA PRO A 30 -4.71 18.50 16.22
C PRO A 30 -4.05 19.59 15.37
N VAL A 31 -3.68 19.22 14.14
CA VAL A 31 -3.06 20.12 13.17
C VAL A 31 -4.01 20.30 12.00
N PHE A 32 -4.43 21.53 11.78
CA PHE A 32 -5.26 21.90 10.63
C PHE A 32 -4.35 22.25 9.44
N ASN A 33 -4.54 21.59 8.30
CA ASN A 33 -3.77 21.86 7.09
C ASN A 33 -4.27 23.17 6.46
N LEU A 34 -3.49 24.24 6.62
CA LEU A 34 -3.82 25.56 6.14
C LEU A 34 -3.77 25.65 4.61
N ASP A 35 -2.73 25.06 4.01
CA ASP A 35 -2.51 25.15 2.55
C ASP A 35 -3.68 24.50 1.81
N ARG A 36 -4.12 23.31 2.21
CA ARG A 36 -5.29 22.63 1.64
C ARG A 36 -6.59 23.41 1.84
N ALA A 37 -6.73 24.10 2.96
CA ALA A 37 -7.89 24.96 3.18
C ALA A 37 -7.86 26.18 2.27
N MET A 38 -6.70 26.79 2.09
CA MET A 38 -6.51 27.95 1.20
C MET A 38 -6.70 27.60 -0.27
N GLU A 39 -6.24 26.41 -0.72
CA GLU A 39 -6.51 25.94 -2.10
C GLU A 39 -7.99 25.87 -2.44
N ARG A 40 -8.82 25.44 -1.49
CA ARG A 40 -10.30 25.42 -1.67
C ARG A 40 -10.94 26.80 -1.69
N LEU A 41 -10.24 27.80 -1.18
CA LEU A 41 -10.72 29.17 -1.08
C LEU A 41 -10.12 30.10 -2.16
N GLN A 42 -9.27 29.59 -3.04
CA GLN A 42 -8.55 30.38 -4.07
C GLN A 42 -9.46 31.12 -5.07
N PHE A 43 -10.75 30.76 -5.14
CA PHE A 43 -11.73 31.40 -6.04
C PHE A 43 -12.58 32.46 -5.36
N ILE A 44 -12.24 32.82 -4.11
CA ILE A 44 -12.99 33.83 -3.32
C ILE A 44 -12.25 35.15 -3.37
N ASP A 45 -12.94 36.20 -3.77
CA ASP A 45 -12.34 37.49 -4.12
C ASP A 45 -12.11 38.42 -2.91
N THR A 46 -12.72 38.15 -1.75
CA THR A 46 -12.63 39.02 -0.59
C THR A 46 -11.93 38.36 0.60
N GLU A 47 -10.99 39.08 1.24
CA GLU A 47 -10.29 38.60 2.43
C GLU A 47 -11.24 38.31 3.60
N GLU A 48 -12.31 39.09 3.74
CA GLU A 48 -13.31 38.88 4.80
C GLU A 48 -14.05 37.55 4.63
N GLU A 49 -14.46 37.20 3.42
CA GLU A 49 -15.16 35.96 3.11
C GLU A 49 -14.23 34.72 3.25
N VAL A 50 -12.96 34.87 2.82
CA VAL A 50 -11.93 33.84 3.04
C VAL A 50 -11.74 33.60 4.53
N ALA A 51 -11.61 34.65 5.33
CA ALA A 51 -11.41 34.53 6.78
C ALA A 51 -12.63 33.87 7.49
N GLU A 52 -13.85 34.19 7.07
CA GLU A 52 -15.09 33.61 7.62
C GLU A 52 -15.21 32.11 7.30
N LEU A 53 -14.93 31.73 6.07
CA LEU A 53 -14.96 30.32 5.62
C LEU A 53 -13.84 29.48 6.24
N LEU A 54 -12.65 30.08 6.39
CA LEU A 54 -11.53 29.45 7.06
C LEU A 54 -11.86 29.21 8.54
N ALA A 55 -12.39 30.23 9.23
CA ALA A 55 -12.83 30.10 10.62
C ALA A 55 -13.93 29.05 10.80
N GLY A 56 -14.90 29.00 9.85
CA GLY A 56 -15.91 27.95 9.82
C GLY A 56 -15.36 26.56 9.64
N SER A 57 -14.33 26.40 8.79
CA SER A 57 -13.66 25.14 8.55
C SER A 57 -12.83 24.70 9.76
N MET A 58 -12.09 25.63 10.40
CA MET A 58 -11.38 25.39 11.64
C MET A 58 -12.32 24.99 12.79
N ASN A 59 -13.46 25.65 12.93
CA ASN A 59 -14.43 25.29 13.96
C ASN A 59 -14.98 23.88 13.76
N ARG A 60 -15.30 23.49 12.53
CA ARG A 60 -15.72 22.11 12.19
C ARG A 60 -14.60 21.11 12.52
N PHE A 61 -13.36 21.45 12.18
CA PHE A 61 -12.20 20.63 12.50
C PHE A 61 -12.01 20.46 14.02
N ILE A 62 -12.12 21.53 14.82
CA ILE A 62 -12.05 21.48 16.28
C ILE A 62 -13.14 20.59 16.87
N GLN A 63 -14.37 20.66 16.32
CA GLN A 63 -15.50 19.85 16.77
C GLN A 63 -15.36 18.37 16.35
N ALA A 64 -14.77 18.13 15.20
CA ALA A 64 -14.53 16.79 14.67
C ALA A 64 -13.18 16.19 15.15
N ALA A 65 -12.24 17.04 15.61
CA ALA A 65 -10.96 16.57 16.12
C ALA A 65 -11.23 15.64 17.31
N PRO A 66 -10.85 14.38 17.23
CA PRO A 66 -11.05 13.44 18.31
C PRO A 66 -10.38 14.03 19.56
N GLN A 67 -11.07 13.99 20.68
CA GLN A 67 -10.44 14.12 21.99
C GLN A 67 -9.67 12.81 22.19
N SER A 68 -8.60 12.66 21.41
CA SER A 68 -7.80 11.45 21.41
C SER A 68 -7.12 11.37 22.77
N ASN A 69 -7.63 10.51 23.63
CA ASN A 69 -6.91 10.00 24.77
C ASN A 69 -5.75 9.15 24.23
N ILE A 70 -4.72 9.83 23.67
CA ILE A 70 -3.49 9.13 23.30
C ILE A 70 -2.90 8.64 24.62
N ASP A 71 -2.78 7.34 24.75
CA ASP A 71 -2.09 6.70 25.85
C ASP A 71 -0.59 7.05 25.78
N ILE A 72 -0.23 8.16 26.41
CA ILE A 72 1.14 8.70 26.41
C ILE A 72 2.09 7.75 27.14
N GLU A 73 1.63 7.12 28.21
CA GLU A 73 2.45 6.18 28.96
C GLU A 73 2.71 4.92 28.13
N GLY A 74 1.68 4.36 27.51
CA GLY A 74 1.83 3.24 26.58
C GLY A 74 2.71 3.58 25.37
N LEU A 75 2.60 4.81 24.82
CA LEU A 75 3.51 5.26 23.75
C LEU A 75 4.95 5.38 24.24
N ARG A 76 5.17 5.94 25.45
CA ARG A 76 6.50 6.05 26.05
C ARG A 76 7.11 4.67 26.32
N GLU A 77 6.31 3.72 26.78
CA GLU A 77 6.75 2.35 27.00
C GLU A 77 7.15 1.69 25.67
N LYS A 78 6.33 1.79 24.63
CA LYS A 78 6.65 1.28 23.29
C LYS A 78 7.93 1.89 22.72
N LEU A 79 8.18 3.19 22.94
CA LEU A 79 9.36 3.89 22.45
C LEU A 79 10.57 3.79 23.37
N SER A 80 10.49 3.08 24.50
CA SER A 80 11.59 2.91 25.44
C SER A 80 12.81 2.19 24.85
N SER A 81 12.56 1.26 23.90
CA SER A 81 13.60 0.56 23.14
C SER A 81 13.05 0.09 21.81
N TYR A 82 13.92 -0.27 20.88
CA TYR A 82 13.52 -0.86 19.59
C TYR A 82 12.75 -2.18 19.78
N GLU A 83 13.21 -3.05 20.66
CA GLU A 83 12.56 -4.33 20.93
C GLU A 83 11.15 -4.17 21.52
N ALA A 84 10.93 -3.12 22.32
CA ALA A 84 9.58 -2.80 22.81
C ALA A 84 8.67 -2.22 21.71
N ALA A 85 9.23 -1.45 20.77
CA ALA A 85 8.49 -0.88 19.65
C ALA A 85 8.18 -1.92 18.57
N LYS A 86 9.08 -2.87 18.32
CA LYS A 86 9.06 -3.82 17.21
C LYS A 86 7.70 -4.50 16.99
N PRO A 87 6.97 -5.03 17.99
CA PRO A 87 5.67 -5.67 17.78
C PRO A 87 4.58 -4.73 17.23
N TYR A 88 4.79 -3.43 17.28
CA TYR A 88 3.84 -2.40 16.84
C TYR A 88 4.28 -1.67 15.58
N ILE A 89 5.49 -1.99 15.07
CA ILE A 89 6.01 -1.41 13.84
C ILE A 89 5.36 -2.11 12.65
N PHE A 90 4.93 -1.33 11.67
CA PHE A 90 4.34 -1.83 10.44
C PHE A 90 4.68 -0.91 9.27
N MET A 91 4.53 -1.38 8.05
CA MET A 91 4.65 -0.59 6.83
C MET A 91 3.32 0.11 6.54
N ASP A 92 3.35 1.39 6.27
CA ASP A 92 2.21 2.16 5.80
C ASP A 92 2.47 2.67 4.38
N ALA A 93 1.49 2.56 3.50
CA ALA A 93 1.59 3.10 2.17
C ALA A 93 1.42 4.63 2.22
N VAL A 94 2.22 5.32 1.42
CA VAL A 94 2.17 6.78 1.30
C VAL A 94 2.12 7.17 -0.17
N SER A 95 1.73 8.41 -0.45
CA SER A 95 1.61 8.86 -1.82
C SER A 95 2.95 8.83 -2.56
N HIS A 96 2.87 8.70 -3.88
CA HIS A 96 4.05 8.62 -4.75
C HIS A 96 4.96 9.86 -4.63
N ASN A 97 4.41 11.03 -4.30
CA ASN A 97 5.13 12.28 -4.12
C ASN A 97 5.58 12.52 -2.67
N TYR A 98 5.30 11.59 -1.74
CA TYR A 98 5.69 11.73 -0.33
C TYR A 98 7.19 12.00 -0.18
N SER A 99 7.51 13.02 0.61
CA SER A 99 8.87 13.38 0.99
C SER A 99 8.89 13.83 2.45
N ASN A 100 9.79 13.25 3.23
CA ASN A 100 10.03 13.67 4.62
C ASN A 100 11.44 13.24 5.03
N ASP A 101 12.32 14.19 5.26
CA ASP A 101 13.74 13.95 5.57
C ASP A 101 13.96 13.17 6.88
N ARG A 102 12.99 13.22 7.79
CA ARG A 102 13.04 12.51 9.07
C ARG A 102 12.52 11.07 8.97
N ALA A 103 11.85 10.72 7.89
CA ALA A 103 11.26 9.39 7.68
C ALA A 103 12.24 8.47 6.95
N VAL A 104 12.19 7.19 7.30
CA VAL A 104 12.72 6.14 6.45
C VAL A 104 11.69 5.86 5.37
N VAL A 105 12.03 6.08 4.11
CA VAL A 105 11.16 5.82 2.96
C VAL A 105 11.68 4.59 2.23
N TYR A 106 10.83 3.58 2.08
CA TYR A 106 11.11 2.40 1.27
C TYR A 106 10.34 2.51 -0.05
N GLU A 107 11.05 2.37 -1.15
CA GLU A 107 10.46 2.38 -2.49
C GLU A 107 10.54 0.99 -3.11
N LYS A 108 9.41 0.49 -3.59
CA LYS A 108 9.33 -0.76 -4.34
C LYS A 108 8.46 -0.55 -5.58
N ASN A 109 9.06 -0.72 -6.75
CA ASN A 109 8.39 -0.66 -8.04
C ASN A 109 7.59 0.64 -8.30
N GLY A 110 8.11 1.79 -7.83
CA GLY A 110 7.46 3.10 -7.97
C GLY A 110 6.37 3.39 -6.94
N MET A 111 6.17 2.51 -5.98
CA MET A 111 5.31 2.75 -4.81
C MET A 111 6.17 3.09 -3.60
N LYS A 112 5.72 4.02 -2.76
CA LYS A 112 6.43 4.44 -1.55
C LYS A 112 5.73 3.98 -0.29
N PHE A 113 6.54 3.59 0.69
CA PHE A 113 6.10 3.07 1.98
C PHE A 113 6.96 3.63 3.11
N VAL A 114 6.35 3.80 4.28
CA VAL A 114 7.04 4.35 5.46
C VAL A 114 6.77 3.47 6.67
N PRO A 115 7.81 3.01 7.39
CA PRO A 115 7.63 2.34 8.65
C PRO A 115 7.02 3.28 9.69
N LYS A 116 5.92 2.87 10.29
CA LYS A 116 5.21 3.60 11.34
C LYS A 116 5.01 2.74 12.58
N LEU A 117 4.78 3.38 13.69
CA LEU A 117 4.43 2.74 14.97
C LEU A 117 2.93 2.84 15.19
N MET A 118 2.27 1.71 15.43
CA MET A 118 0.88 1.67 15.88
C MET A 118 0.80 2.12 17.34
N VAL A 119 0.24 3.30 17.58
CA VAL A 119 0.03 3.85 18.92
C VAL A 119 -1.21 3.23 19.52
N SER A 120 -2.33 3.32 18.82
CA SER A 120 -3.57 2.65 19.17
C SER A 120 -4.28 2.12 17.92
N ASN A 121 -4.94 0.99 18.07
CA ASN A 121 -5.73 0.33 17.01
C ASN A 121 -7.16 0.14 17.50
N GLY A 122 -7.86 1.25 17.74
CA GLY A 122 -9.27 1.24 18.10
C GLY A 122 -10.18 0.94 16.91
N THR A 123 -11.40 0.48 17.18
CA THR A 123 -12.39 0.16 16.12
C THR A 123 -12.86 1.38 15.34
N GLN A 124 -12.70 2.58 15.88
CA GLN A 124 -13.11 3.84 15.25
C GLN A 124 -11.94 4.81 14.99
N GLU A 125 -10.81 4.64 15.69
CA GLU A 125 -9.67 5.54 15.59
C GLU A 125 -8.36 4.75 15.56
N ARG A 126 -7.63 4.91 14.47
CA ARG A 126 -6.26 4.41 14.31
C ARG A 126 -5.30 5.56 14.56
N SER A 127 -4.45 5.43 15.58
CA SER A 127 -3.39 6.41 15.83
C SER A 127 -2.04 5.78 15.48
N VAL A 128 -1.27 6.47 14.64
CA VAL A 128 0.05 6.02 14.21
C VAL A 128 1.06 7.14 14.40
N SER A 129 2.31 6.76 14.65
CA SER A 129 3.43 7.69 14.78
C SER A 129 4.52 7.37 13.77
N LEU A 130 5.13 8.41 13.23
CA LEU A 130 6.36 8.28 12.45
C LEU A 130 7.48 7.76 13.37
N ILE A 131 8.35 6.91 12.83
CA ILE A 131 9.60 6.50 13.47
C ILE A 131 10.73 7.36 12.88
N PRO A 132 11.24 8.35 13.63
CA PRO A 132 12.26 9.25 13.11
C PRO A 132 13.62 8.56 12.97
N LYS A 133 14.37 8.91 11.90
CA LYS A 133 15.75 8.40 11.69
C LYS A 133 16.65 8.64 12.89
N GLU A 134 16.52 9.78 13.58
CA GLU A 134 17.32 10.09 14.75
C GLU A 134 17.03 9.15 15.92
N TRP A 135 15.79 8.65 16.03
CA TRP A 135 15.47 7.65 17.06
C TRP A 135 16.14 6.31 16.74
N LEU A 136 16.13 5.87 15.48
CA LEU A 136 16.80 4.65 15.02
C LEU A 136 18.31 4.72 15.29
N LEU A 137 18.94 5.84 14.97
CA LEU A 137 20.37 6.03 15.23
C LEU A 137 20.69 5.88 16.73
N ARG A 138 19.84 6.43 17.60
CA ARG A 138 20.02 6.27 19.06
C ARG A 138 19.82 4.84 19.54
N GLN A 139 18.99 4.05 18.83
CA GLN A 139 18.76 2.64 19.12
C GLN A 139 19.83 1.72 18.50
N GLY A 140 20.71 2.24 17.63
CA GLY A 140 21.71 1.44 16.90
C GLY A 140 21.10 0.50 15.86
N ILE A 141 19.94 0.88 15.29
CA ILE A 141 19.21 0.08 14.30
C ILE A 141 19.39 0.68 12.91
N SER A 142 19.66 -0.17 11.92
CA SER A 142 19.73 0.26 10.52
C SER A 142 18.36 0.44 9.89
N GLU A 143 18.29 1.27 8.84
CA GLU A 143 17.06 1.48 8.08
C GLU A 143 16.56 0.18 7.44
N GLU A 144 17.47 -0.67 6.95
CA GLU A 144 17.13 -1.97 6.33
C GLU A 144 16.46 -2.91 7.34
N ARG A 145 16.99 -2.97 8.57
CA ARG A 145 16.39 -3.80 9.62
C ARG A 145 14.99 -3.30 9.99
N LEU A 146 14.82 -1.99 10.11
CA LEU A 146 13.50 -1.41 10.35
C LEU A 146 12.51 -1.77 9.25
N ILE A 147 12.92 -1.65 7.97
CA ILE A 147 12.09 -1.99 6.80
C ILE A 147 11.68 -3.47 6.85
N GLN A 148 12.64 -4.38 7.06
CA GLN A 148 12.35 -5.81 7.12
C GLN A 148 11.40 -6.18 8.26
N ASP A 149 11.65 -5.65 9.46
CA ASP A 149 10.79 -5.88 10.62
C ASP A 149 9.38 -5.30 10.39
N ALA A 150 9.28 -4.12 9.78
CA ALA A 150 8.01 -3.49 9.44
C ALA A 150 7.21 -4.32 8.41
N ILE A 151 7.84 -4.76 7.32
CA ILE A 151 7.19 -5.60 6.29
C ILE A 151 6.65 -6.88 6.95
N SER A 152 7.49 -7.61 7.68
CA SER A 152 7.13 -8.89 8.31
C SER A 152 5.99 -8.75 9.34
N ASN A 153 5.80 -7.58 9.89
CA ASN A 153 4.82 -7.31 10.94
C ASN A 153 3.51 -6.73 10.43
N THR A 154 3.50 -6.17 9.21
CA THR A 154 2.36 -5.40 8.69
C THR A 154 1.06 -6.17 8.75
N ALA A 155 1.04 -7.42 8.29
CA ALA A 155 -0.14 -8.27 8.28
C ALA A 155 -0.71 -8.53 9.69
N ASN A 156 0.17 -8.67 10.68
CA ASN A 156 -0.21 -8.91 12.07
C ASN A 156 -0.76 -7.64 12.75
N VAL A 157 -0.14 -6.48 12.48
CA VAL A 157 -0.50 -5.20 13.11
C VAL A 157 -1.78 -4.62 12.52
N THR A 158 -2.00 -4.76 11.21
CA THR A 158 -3.10 -4.08 10.51
C THR A 158 -4.26 -5.00 10.14
N SER A 159 -4.09 -6.31 10.22
CA SER A 159 -5.03 -7.35 9.80
C SER A 159 -5.34 -7.33 8.30
N VAL A 160 -5.15 -8.46 7.64
CA VAL A 160 -5.32 -8.60 6.18
C VAL A 160 -6.78 -8.75 5.81
N SER A 161 -7.21 -8.04 4.77
CA SER A 161 -8.51 -8.21 4.10
C SER A 161 -8.27 -8.42 2.61
N ILE A 162 -8.72 -9.56 2.07
CA ILE A 162 -8.68 -9.88 0.65
C ILE A 162 -10.12 -10.20 0.25
N ASN A 163 -10.70 -9.38 -0.62
CA ASN A 163 -12.09 -9.54 -1.05
C ASN A 163 -12.17 -9.52 -2.56
N SER A 164 -13.16 -10.21 -3.14
CA SER A 164 -13.45 -10.04 -4.55
C SER A 164 -14.07 -8.67 -4.81
N MET A 165 -13.81 -8.09 -5.98
CA MET A 165 -14.42 -6.83 -6.37
C MET A 165 -15.95 -6.97 -6.45
N SER A 166 -16.46 -8.11 -6.89
CA SER A 166 -17.89 -8.42 -6.95
C SER A 166 -18.55 -8.39 -5.56
N ASP A 167 -17.88 -8.94 -4.53
CA ASP A 167 -18.41 -8.91 -3.16
C ASP A 167 -18.45 -7.48 -2.60
N ILE A 168 -17.45 -6.66 -2.92
CA ILE A 168 -17.41 -5.26 -2.50
C ILE A 168 -18.60 -4.51 -3.09
N PHE A 169 -18.86 -4.62 -4.38
CA PHE A 169 -19.98 -3.94 -5.05
C PHE A 169 -21.34 -4.47 -4.59
N SER A 170 -21.48 -5.78 -4.40
CA SER A 170 -22.70 -6.40 -3.87
C SER A 170 -23.09 -5.84 -2.50
N ASN A 171 -22.09 -5.60 -1.63
CA ASN A 171 -22.29 -5.05 -0.31
C ASN A 171 -22.62 -3.54 -0.31
N MET A 172 -22.30 -2.82 -1.40
CA MET A 172 -22.57 -1.38 -1.53
C MET A 172 -23.98 -1.07 -2.06
N ASN A 173 -24.84 -2.10 -2.34
CA ASN A 173 -26.14 -1.95 -2.99
C ASN A 173 -26.07 -1.09 -4.29
N ALA A 174 -24.94 -1.15 -4.97
CA ALA A 174 -24.78 -0.45 -6.22
C ALA A 174 -25.60 -1.16 -7.30
N ASP A 175 -26.56 -0.48 -7.92
CA ASP A 175 -27.31 -0.94 -9.11
C ASP A 175 -26.38 -1.04 -10.34
N PHE A 176 -25.20 -1.57 -10.15
CA PHE A 176 -24.25 -1.83 -11.22
C PHE A 176 -24.53 -3.21 -11.81
N GLU A 177 -24.53 -3.34 -13.12
CA GLU A 177 -24.54 -4.67 -13.77
C GLU A 177 -23.25 -5.41 -13.43
N ILE A 178 -23.25 -6.12 -12.29
CA ILE A 178 -22.15 -6.96 -11.76
C ILE A 178 -21.63 -7.96 -12.81
N SER A 179 -22.47 -8.28 -13.80
CA SER A 179 -22.12 -9.18 -14.94
C SER A 179 -20.96 -8.69 -15.81
N ALA A 180 -20.53 -7.44 -15.71
CA ALA A 180 -19.45 -6.89 -16.53
C ALA A 180 -18.07 -6.91 -15.83
N MET A 181 -18.00 -7.23 -14.52
CA MET A 181 -16.73 -7.27 -13.79
C MET A 181 -16.15 -8.68 -13.73
N PRO A 182 -14.84 -8.83 -13.94
CA PRO A 182 -14.18 -10.12 -13.76
C PRO A 182 -14.32 -10.57 -12.30
N GLU A 183 -14.96 -11.72 -12.06
CA GLU A 183 -15.01 -12.37 -10.73
C GLU A 183 -13.62 -12.65 -10.15
N THR A 184 -12.61 -12.57 -11.00
CA THR A 184 -11.20 -12.84 -10.70
C THR A 184 -10.43 -11.65 -10.14
N MET A 185 -11.06 -10.47 -10.03
CA MET A 185 -10.41 -9.26 -9.51
C MET A 185 -10.48 -9.25 -7.97
N LEU A 186 -9.32 -9.25 -7.30
CA LEU A 186 -9.26 -9.17 -5.84
C LEU A 186 -8.70 -7.82 -5.39
N VAL A 187 -9.23 -7.32 -4.26
CA VAL A 187 -8.77 -6.12 -3.57
C VAL A 187 -8.05 -6.55 -2.31
N VAL A 188 -6.79 -6.15 -2.17
CA VAL A 188 -5.96 -6.39 -0.99
C VAL A 188 -5.86 -5.09 -0.20
N THR A 189 -6.38 -5.12 1.01
CA THR A 189 -6.39 -4.00 1.96
C THR A 189 -6.33 -4.50 3.40
N ASN A 190 -6.40 -3.62 4.37
CA ASN A 190 -6.50 -4.00 5.78
C ASN A 190 -7.93 -3.88 6.31
N ALA A 191 -8.16 -4.37 7.54
CA ALA A 191 -9.48 -4.35 8.17
C ALA A 191 -10.07 -2.93 8.29
N ASN A 192 -9.22 -1.91 8.41
CA ASN A 192 -9.65 -0.51 8.57
C ASN A 192 -9.78 0.23 7.22
N LYS A 193 -9.43 -0.42 6.11
CA LYS A 193 -9.43 0.16 4.76
C LYS A 193 -8.64 1.48 4.67
N THR A 194 -7.52 1.58 5.39
CA THR A 194 -6.68 2.79 5.45
C THR A 194 -5.21 2.40 5.45
N GLY A 195 -4.44 2.85 4.45
CA GLY A 195 -3.01 2.53 4.30
C GLY A 195 -2.74 1.05 4.02
N GLY A 196 -3.75 0.30 3.54
CA GLY A 196 -3.69 -1.16 3.39
C GLY A 196 -2.89 -1.64 2.19
N ALA A 197 -2.56 -0.77 1.23
CA ALA A 197 -1.75 -1.12 0.07
C ALA A 197 -0.38 -1.70 0.44
N SER A 198 0.15 -1.35 1.61
CA SER A 198 1.43 -1.87 2.12
C SER A 198 1.45 -3.37 2.38
N LEU A 199 0.28 -4.01 2.53
CA LEU A 199 0.16 -5.46 2.72
C LEU A 199 0.72 -6.27 1.55
N ILE A 200 0.78 -5.69 0.36
CA ILE A 200 1.37 -6.35 -0.81
C ILE A 200 2.88 -6.59 -0.68
N LEU A 201 3.54 -5.94 0.27
CA LEU A 201 4.96 -6.17 0.57
C LEU A 201 5.19 -7.47 1.34
N ASP A 202 4.18 -7.99 2.06
CA ASP A 202 4.28 -9.24 2.82
C ASP A 202 4.16 -10.45 1.89
N ASP A 203 5.17 -11.33 1.92
CA ASP A 203 5.20 -12.50 1.05
C ASP A 203 4.06 -13.48 1.34
N ASN A 204 3.70 -13.69 2.60
CA ASN A 204 2.57 -14.57 2.96
C ASN A 204 1.25 -14.03 2.40
N VAL A 205 1.08 -12.70 2.34
CA VAL A 205 -0.11 -12.09 1.71
C VAL A 205 -0.11 -12.37 0.21
N ARG A 206 1.04 -12.19 -0.47
CA ARG A 206 1.16 -12.49 -1.89
C ARG A 206 0.93 -13.98 -2.20
N GLN A 207 1.51 -14.87 -1.41
CA GLN A 207 1.27 -16.31 -1.55
C GLN A 207 -0.21 -16.65 -1.41
N ARG A 208 -0.89 -16.08 -0.41
CA ARG A 208 -2.32 -16.28 -0.23
C ARG A 208 -3.15 -15.78 -1.42
N VAL A 209 -2.79 -14.64 -2.02
CA VAL A 209 -3.43 -14.16 -3.26
C VAL A 209 -3.17 -15.13 -4.40
N SER A 210 -1.91 -15.61 -4.58
CA SER A 210 -1.56 -16.60 -5.59
C SER A 210 -2.34 -17.91 -5.40
N GLU A 211 -2.49 -18.41 -4.18
CA GLU A 211 -3.30 -19.59 -3.88
C GLU A 211 -4.76 -19.41 -4.28
N LEU A 212 -5.35 -18.23 -4.06
CA LEU A 212 -6.71 -17.91 -4.54
C LEU A 212 -6.79 -17.92 -6.07
N TYR A 213 -5.70 -17.64 -6.76
CA TYR A 213 -5.57 -17.74 -8.22
C TYR A 213 -5.08 -19.12 -8.69
N GLY A 214 -5.08 -20.14 -7.82
CA GLY A 214 -4.66 -21.49 -8.17
C GLY A 214 -3.15 -21.68 -8.29
N GLY A 215 -2.35 -20.86 -7.60
CA GLY A 215 -0.90 -20.90 -7.61
C GLY A 215 -0.26 -20.12 -8.77
N ASN A 216 -1.05 -19.26 -9.45
CA ASN A 216 -0.57 -18.50 -10.61
C ASN A 216 0.06 -17.16 -10.22
N ASP A 217 0.87 -16.63 -11.13
CA ASP A 217 1.33 -15.26 -11.13
C ASP A 217 0.15 -14.30 -11.21
N PHE A 218 0.31 -13.07 -10.72
CA PHE A 218 -0.74 -12.06 -10.81
C PHE A 218 -0.19 -10.64 -10.91
N PHE A 219 -0.94 -9.79 -11.59
CA PHE A 219 -0.70 -8.35 -11.63
C PHE A 219 -1.06 -7.71 -10.29
N VAL A 220 -0.25 -6.74 -9.86
CA VAL A 220 -0.50 -5.85 -8.75
C VAL A 220 -0.65 -4.44 -9.29
N ILE A 221 -1.85 -3.92 -9.19
CA ILE A 221 -2.27 -2.64 -9.74
C ILE A 221 -2.43 -1.65 -8.60
N PRO A 222 -1.66 -0.55 -8.57
CA PRO A 222 -1.84 0.47 -7.56
C PRO A 222 -3.18 1.18 -7.77
N SER A 223 -4.11 1.01 -6.81
CA SER A 223 -5.40 1.68 -6.82
C SER A 223 -5.34 2.98 -6.02
N SER A 224 -4.89 2.89 -4.77
CA SER A 224 -4.64 4.03 -3.90
C SER A 224 -3.66 3.64 -2.78
N ILE A 225 -3.27 4.59 -1.92
CA ILE A 225 -2.51 4.23 -0.70
C ILE A 225 -3.28 3.26 0.20
N HIS A 226 -4.59 3.15 0.04
CA HIS A 226 -5.47 2.35 0.89
C HIS A 226 -5.54 0.88 0.46
N GLU A 227 -5.32 0.59 -0.82
CA GLU A 227 -5.50 -0.75 -1.38
C GLU A 227 -4.75 -0.95 -2.70
N VAL A 228 -4.49 -2.20 -3.02
CA VAL A 228 -4.09 -2.62 -4.36
C VAL A 228 -5.12 -3.58 -4.94
N ILE A 229 -5.29 -3.52 -6.26
CA ILE A 229 -6.10 -4.47 -7.02
C ILE A 229 -5.16 -5.52 -7.59
N THR A 230 -5.60 -6.79 -7.59
CA THR A 230 -4.85 -7.88 -8.21
C THR A 230 -5.67 -8.55 -9.31
N LEU A 231 -4.98 -8.98 -10.37
CA LEU A 231 -5.54 -9.72 -11.50
C LEU A 231 -4.64 -10.91 -11.82
N PRO A 232 -5.17 -12.11 -12.00
CA PRO A 232 -4.37 -13.29 -12.33
C PRO A 232 -3.73 -13.17 -13.71
N VAL A 233 -2.54 -13.72 -13.86
CA VAL A 233 -1.89 -13.93 -15.15
C VAL A 233 -2.34 -15.25 -15.73
N GLY A 234 -2.85 -15.23 -16.97
CA GLY A 234 -3.29 -16.45 -17.67
C GLY A 234 -4.67 -16.97 -17.25
N ASN A 235 -4.97 -18.22 -17.62
CA ASN A 235 -6.22 -18.88 -17.28
C ASN A 235 -6.24 -19.28 -15.81
N THR A 236 -7.31 -18.92 -15.08
CA THR A 236 -7.48 -19.33 -13.68
C THR A 236 -8.64 -20.31 -13.52
N ILE A 237 -8.57 -21.05 -12.40
CA ILE A 237 -9.62 -22.02 -12.00
C ILE A 237 -10.94 -21.29 -11.70
N LEU A 238 -10.87 -20.00 -11.34
CA LEU A 238 -12.01 -19.19 -10.90
C LEU A 238 -12.94 -18.79 -12.05
N SER A 239 -12.52 -18.92 -13.31
CA SER A 239 -13.36 -18.60 -14.46
C SER A 239 -13.16 -19.58 -15.64
N PRO A 240 -13.60 -20.84 -15.51
CA PRO A 240 -13.49 -21.79 -16.62
C PRO A 240 -14.39 -21.46 -17.82
N ALA A 241 -15.31 -20.52 -17.69
CA ALA A 241 -16.34 -20.20 -18.69
C ALA A 241 -16.35 -18.72 -19.14
N SER A 242 -15.42 -17.87 -18.68
CA SER A 242 -15.43 -16.46 -19.09
C SER A 242 -14.92 -16.32 -20.52
N THR A 243 -15.66 -15.54 -21.30
CA THR A 243 -15.27 -15.07 -22.63
C THR A 243 -14.13 -14.04 -22.59
N PHE A 244 -13.57 -13.76 -21.41
CA PHE A 244 -12.39 -12.94 -21.25
C PHE A 244 -11.15 -13.70 -21.69
N SER A 245 -10.42 -13.16 -22.66
CA SER A 245 -9.06 -13.60 -22.95
C SER A 245 -8.24 -13.52 -21.67
N PRO A 246 -7.47 -14.58 -21.34
CA PRO A 246 -6.61 -14.55 -20.17
C PRO A 246 -5.65 -13.36 -20.31
N PHE A 247 -5.50 -12.59 -19.24
CA PHE A 247 -4.52 -11.50 -19.21
C PHE A 247 -3.12 -12.10 -19.37
N GLN A 248 -2.55 -11.89 -20.54
CA GLN A 248 -1.19 -12.35 -20.82
C GLN A 248 -0.20 -11.32 -20.25
N PRO A 249 0.95 -11.77 -19.74
CA PRO A 249 1.99 -10.87 -19.25
C PRO A 249 2.82 -10.34 -20.43
N ASP A 250 2.16 -9.65 -21.35
CA ASP A 250 2.79 -9.01 -22.50
C ASP A 250 2.73 -7.48 -22.41
N SER A 251 3.45 -6.86 -23.31
CA SER A 251 3.60 -5.40 -23.29
C SER A 251 2.28 -4.67 -23.58
N GLU A 252 1.38 -5.26 -24.37
CA GLU A 252 0.10 -4.66 -24.75
C GLU A 252 -0.87 -4.68 -23.58
N THR A 253 -1.01 -5.82 -22.91
CA THR A 253 -1.82 -5.96 -21.69
C THR A 253 -1.30 -5.03 -20.59
N LEU A 254 0.03 -5.02 -20.37
CA LEU A 254 0.64 -4.18 -19.35
C LEU A 254 0.38 -2.69 -19.62
N GLN A 255 0.52 -2.25 -20.89
CA GLN A 255 0.26 -0.87 -21.28
C GLN A 255 -1.20 -0.49 -21.04
N SER A 256 -2.15 -1.35 -21.42
CA SER A 256 -3.57 -1.11 -21.21
C SER A 256 -3.93 -0.97 -19.72
N ILE A 257 -3.31 -1.79 -18.85
CA ILE A 257 -3.51 -1.68 -17.39
C ILE A 257 -2.89 -0.37 -16.86
N MET A 258 -1.71 0.03 -17.35
CA MET A 258 -1.07 1.29 -16.94
C MET A 258 -1.87 2.52 -17.38
N GLU A 259 -2.50 2.49 -18.54
CA GLU A 259 -3.40 3.55 -19.00
C GLU A 259 -4.62 3.66 -18.07
N MET A 260 -5.24 2.54 -17.69
CA MET A 260 -6.34 2.54 -16.69
C MET A 260 -5.89 3.10 -15.33
N VAL A 261 -4.69 2.75 -14.86
CA VAL A 261 -4.13 3.32 -13.62
C VAL A 261 -4.00 4.84 -13.72
N SER A 262 -3.53 5.32 -14.86
CA SER A 262 -3.39 6.77 -15.08
C SER A 262 -4.74 7.49 -15.04
N GLU A 263 -5.76 6.93 -15.71
CA GLU A 263 -7.12 7.48 -15.72
C GLU A 263 -7.75 7.50 -14.32
N VAL A 264 -7.56 6.44 -13.53
CA VAL A 264 -8.05 6.39 -12.14
C VAL A 264 -7.34 7.43 -11.27
N ASN A 265 -6.01 7.56 -11.42
CA ASN A 265 -5.23 8.52 -10.65
C ASN A 265 -5.64 9.98 -10.94
N GLU A 266 -6.15 10.31 -12.13
CA GLU A 266 -6.70 11.64 -12.43
C GLU A 266 -7.95 11.98 -11.59
N THR A 267 -8.60 10.99 -10.99
CA THR A 267 -9.79 11.17 -10.14
C THR A 267 -9.46 11.21 -8.65
N LEU A 268 -8.23 10.88 -8.26
CA LEU A 268 -7.78 10.85 -6.88
C LEU A 268 -7.13 12.17 -6.46
N GLU A 269 -7.12 12.44 -5.16
CA GLU A 269 -6.30 13.50 -4.58
C GLU A 269 -4.82 13.05 -4.60
N ASP A 270 -3.88 13.96 -4.83
CA ASP A 270 -2.45 13.66 -4.95
C ASP A 270 -1.88 12.85 -3.76
N GLU A 271 -2.41 13.08 -2.56
CA GLU A 271 -2.02 12.36 -1.35
C GLU A 271 -2.49 10.90 -1.31
N GLU A 272 -3.42 10.52 -2.16
CA GLU A 272 -3.97 9.16 -2.23
C GLU A 272 -3.36 8.34 -3.36
N ILE A 273 -2.65 8.98 -4.31
CA ILE A 273 -2.03 8.29 -5.44
C ILE A 273 -0.84 7.46 -4.94
N LEU A 274 -0.95 6.14 -4.99
CA LEU A 274 0.11 5.21 -4.58
C LEU A 274 1.26 5.17 -5.59
N GLY A 275 0.95 5.19 -6.88
CA GLY A 275 1.92 5.12 -7.96
C GLY A 275 1.28 4.90 -9.33
N TYR A 276 2.12 4.81 -10.36
CA TYR A 276 1.70 4.66 -11.76
C TYR A 276 2.19 3.35 -12.39
N SER A 277 3.02 2.60 -11.68
CA SER A 277 3.67 1.40 -12.22
C SER A 277 2.95 0.13 -11.77
N VAL A 278 2.63 -0.72 -12.73
CA VAL A 278 2.08 -2.05 -12.46
C VAL A 278 3.22 -3.00 -12.12
N SER A 279 3.00 -3.84 -11.12
CA SER A 279 3.91 -4.92 -10.74
C SER A 279 3.29 -6.27 -11.07
N ILE A 280 4.12 -7.31 -11.13
CA ILE A 280 3.67 -8.70 -11.24
C ILE A 280 4.35 -9.52 -10.14
N TYR A 281 3.57 -10.32 -9.46
CA TYR A 281 4.09 -11.32 -8.54
C TYR A 281 4.40 -12.59 -9.33
N ASP A 282 5.67 -13.02 -9.29
CA ASP A 282 6.15 -14.29 -9.82
C ASP A 282 6.00 -15.35 -8.71
N ALA A 283 5.06 -16.26 -8.87
CA ALA A 283 4.73 -17.26 -7.86
C ALA A 283 5.84 -18.32 -7.68
N ASP A 284 6.61 -18.58 -8.73
CA ASP A 284 7.73 -19.54 -8.66
C ASP A 284 8.92 -18.95 -7.89
N LYS A 285 9.18 -17.65 -8.03
CA LYS A 285 10.30 -16.96 -7.37
C LYS A 285 9.92 -16.34 -6.02
N HIS A 286 8.64 -16.22 -5.71
CA HIS A 286 8.11 -15.47 -4.57
C HIS A 286 8.52 -13.98 -4.59
N GLU A 287 8.64 -13.39 -5.78
CA GLU A 287 9.12 -12.03 -5.95
C GLU A 287 8.06 -11.12 -6.60
N LEU A 288 8.05 -9.86 -6.13
CA LEU A 288 7.28 -8.79 -6.75
C LEU A 288 8.19 -8.00 -7.68
N GLU A 289 8.05 -8.22 -8.99
CA GLU A 289 8.84 -7.59 -10.05
C GLU A 289 8.08 -6.39 -10.67
N LYS A 290 8.79 -5.44 -11.28
CA LYS A 290 8.15 -4.48 -12.17
C LYS A 290 7.54 -5.21 -13.36
N GLY A 291 6.33 -4.86 -13.76
CA GLY A 291 5.64 -5.50 -14.87
C GLY A 291 6.46 -5.52 -16.18
N THR A 292 7.17 -4.42 -16.47
CA THR A 292 8.06 -4.34 -17.64
C THR A 292 9.23 -5.31 -17.57
N GLU A 293 9.88 -5.44 -16.41
CA GLU A 293 11.01 -6.34 -16.20
C GLU A 293 10.55 -7.80 -16.27
N TYR A 294 9.41 -8.11 -15.63
CA TYR A 294 8.80 -9.44 -15.69
C TYR A 294 8.50 -9.87 -17.13
N CYS A 295 7.83 -9.02 -17.94
CA CYS A 295 7.52 -9.31 -19.32
C CYS A 295 8.77 -9.60 -20.17
N ILE A 296 9.83 -8.80 -19.98
CA ILE A 296 11.12 -9.01 -20.65
C ILE A 296 11.74 -10.35 -20.25
N ASN A 297 11.78 -10.64 -18.95
CA ASN A 297 12.36 -11.89 -18.43
C ASN A 297 11.63 -13.12 -18.98
N LYS A 298 10.29 -13.11 -18.99
CA LYS A 298 9.48 -14.21 -19.56
C LYS A 298 9.72 -14.38 -21.07
N GLN A 299 9.93 -13.29 -21.82
CA GLN A 299 10.28 -13.38 -23.25
C GLN A 299 11.68 -14.00 -23.45
N ILE A 300 12.65 -13.59 -22.66
CA ILE A 300 14.01 -14.16 -22.70
C ILE A 300 13.96 -15.65 -22.39
N ASP A 301 13.26 -16.06 -21.33
CA ASP A 301 13.11 -17.47 -20.96
C ASP A 301 12.42 -18.29 -22.05
N LYS A 302 11.40 -17.74 -22.68
CA LYS A 302 10.73 -18.37 -23.82
C LYS A 302 11.69 -18.64 -24.99
N VAL A 303 12.48 -17.61 -25.36
CA VAL A 303 13.49 -17.74 -26.44
C VAL A 303 14.57 -18.75 -26.07
N ARG A 304 15.06 -18.68 -24.81
CA ARG A 304 16.04 -19.63 -24.29
C ARG A 304 15.54 -21.07 -24.35
N ASN A 305 14.30 -21.33 -23.90
CA ASN A 305 13.68 -22.65 -23.90
C ASN A 305 13.46 -23.18 -25.32
N LEU A 306 13.04 -22.32 -26.25
CA LEU A 306 12.95 -22.70 -27.67
C LEU A 306 14.31 -23.14 -28.21
N ARG A 307 15.36 -22.36 -27.92
CA ARG A 307 16.72 -22.70 -28.36
C ARG A 307 17.26 -24.00 -27.74
N ILE A 308 16.98 -24.22 -26.45
CA ILE A 308 17.35 -25.49 -25.77
C ILE A 308 16.63 -26.66 -26.43
N ASN A 309 15.36 -26.54 -26.75
CA ASN A 309 14.58 -27.61 -27.41
C ASN A 309 15.14 -27.89 -28.81
N GLU A 310 15.43 -26.86 -29.61
CA GLU A 310 16.10 -27.01 -30.90
C GLU A 310 17.43 -27.77 -30.78
N LEU A 311 18.27 -27.41 -29.83
CA LEU A 311 19.56 -28.06 -29.61
C LEU A 311 19.42 -29.52 -29.13
N LYS A 312 18.38 -29.83 -28.36
CA LYS A 312 18.01 -31.20 -27.97
C LYS A 312 17.57 -32.03 -29.20
N GLU A 313 16.74 -31.45 -30.08
CA GLU A 313 16.31 -32.11 -31.32
C GLU A 313 17.45 -32.34 -32.29
N MET A 314 18.43 -31.43 -32.33
CA MET A 314 19.64 -31.57 -33.15
C MET A 314 20.68 -32.53 -32.53
N GLY A 315 20.46 -33.03 -31.32
CA GLY A 315 21.37 -33.95 -30.63
C GLY A 315 22.65 -33.28 -30.06
N GLU A 316 22.67 -31.96 -30.05
CA GLU A 316 23.80 -31.17 -29.52
C GLU A 316 23.84 -31.10 -27.98
N ILE A 317 22.65 -31.32 -27.34
CA ILE A 317 22.52 -31.40 -25.88
C ILE A 317 21.77 -32.67 -25.52
N GLN A 318 22.28 -33.43 -24.53
CA GLN A 318 21.55 -34.60 -24.03
C GLN A 318 20.27 -34.17 -23.30
N PRO A 319 19.15 -34.89 -23.48
CA PRO A 319 17.97 -34.63 -22.65
C PRO A 319 18.30 -34.91 -21.19
N ASP A 320 17.84 -34.02 -20.29
CA ASP A 320 18.03 -34.19 -18.85
C ASP A 320 17.57 -35.57 -18.40
N ILE A 321 18.51 -36.44 -18.03
CA ILE A 321 18.19 -37.72 -17.42
C ILE A 321 17.64 -37.40 -16.05
N LYS A 322 16.34 -37.58 -15.84
CA LYS A 322 15.76 -37.56 -14.49
C LYS A 322 16.55 -38.58 -13.65
N PRO A 323 17.01 -38.22 -12.45
CA PRO A 323 17.65 -39.20 -11.57
C PRO A 323 16.64 -40.32 -11.33
N ASP A 324 17.08 -41.54 -11.69
CA ASP A 324 16.33 -42.78 -11.53
C ASP A 324 16.12 -43.01 -10.03
N ASN A 325 14.94 -42.80 -9.53
CA ASN A 325 14.57 -42.94 -8.12
C ASN A 325 14.23 -44.39 -7.74
N ASP A 326 14.53 -45.32 -8.63
CA ASP A 326 14.36 -46.77 -8.41
C ASP A 326 15.71 -47.48 -8.11
N ASN A 327 16.23 -47.26 -6.91
CA ASN A 327 17.21 -48.20 -6.36
C ASN A 327 16.70 -48.69 -5.00
N PRO A 328 16.08 -49.86 -4.92
CA PRO A 328 15.71 -50.44 -3.64
C PRO A 328 16.99 -50.89 -2.91
N LYS A 329 17.10 -50.49 -1.67
CA LYS A 329 18.13 -50.85 -0.70
C LYS A 329 18.47 -52.34 -0.74
N LEU A 330 19.76 -52.60 -0.78
CA LEU A 330 20.38 -53.75 -0.10
C LEU A 330 21.00 -53.30 1.22
#